data_69e73e03125e6b84624e5a5ac6ec50db
#
_entry.id   69e73e03125e6b84624e5a5ac6ec50db
#
_cell.length_a   1.000
_cell.length_b   1.000
_cell.length_c   1.000
_cell.angle_alpha   90.00
_cell.angle_beta   90.00
_cell.angle_gamma   90.00
#
_symmetry.space_group_name_H-M   'P 1'
#
loop_
_entity.id
_entity.type
_entity.pdbx_description
1 polymer ?
#
loop_
_entity_poly.entity_id
_entity_poly.type
_entity_poly.pdbx_seq_one_letter_code
_entity_poly.pdbx_strand_id
1 'polypeptide(L)'
;MEAKKIIITGAATRIGSAIAKSLVNFQTKIGIHYNKSKSSALKLKKELEELGAEAYLFKADLNNLKQTQILIKKAHKTMKGLDCLINNASIFENDNLENFSE
;
A
#
# COMPACT_ATOMS: atom_id res chain seq x y z
N MET A 1 -21.56 -9.51 4.00
CA MET A 1 -20.46 -8.92 4.76
C MET A 1 -19.65 -8.02 3.86
N GLU A 2 -19.32 -6.83 4.36
CA GLU A 2 -18.57 -5.87 3.55
C GLU A 2 -17.11 -6.23 3.45
N ALA A 3 -16.51 -5.85 2.34
CA ALA A 3 -15.09 -6.07 2.14
C ALA A 3 -14.26 -5.26 3.11
N LYS A 4 -13.17 -5.82 3.57
CA LYS A 4 -12.16 -5.09 4.32
C LYS A 4 -11.39 -4.19 3.35
N LYS A 5 -11.22 -2.94 3.72
CA LYS A 5 -10.58 -1.95 2.87
C LYS A 5 -9.29 -1.50 3.54
N ILE A 6 -8.19 -1.97 3.00
CA ILE A 6 -6.87 -1.84 3.62
C ILE A 6 -5.93 -1.12 2.69
N ILE A 7 -5.22 -0.13 3.20
CA ILE A 7 -4.13 0.47 2.43
C ILE A 7 -2.81 0.12 3.09
N ILE A 8 -1.82 -0.25 2.29
CA ILE A 8 -0.51 -0.62 2.78
C ILE A 8 0.51 0.32 2.16
N THR A 9 1.15 1.13 3.00
CA THR A 9 2.17 2.03 2.50
C THR A 9 3.45 1.24 2.20
N GLY A 10 4.10 1.59 1.10
CA GLY A 10 5.30 0.86 0.70
C GLY A 10 5.02 -0.58 0.32
N ALA A 11 3.81 -0.86 -0.18
CA ALA A 11 3.39 -2.23 -0.46
C ALA A 11 4.19 -2.87 -1.59
N ALA A 12 4.80 -2.05 -2.46
CA ALA A 12 5.59 -2.57 -3.57
C ALA A 12 6.96 -3.08 -3.14
N THR A 13 7.30 -2.97 -1.86
CA THR A 13 8.54 -3.52 -1.35
C THR A 13 8.37 -5.00 -1.06
N ARG A 14 9.49 -5.67 -0.80
CA ARG A 14 9.49 -7.10 -0.49
C ARG A 14 8.65 -7.42 0.73
N ILE A 15 8.84 -6.65 1.81
CA ILE A 15 8.11 -6.87 3.05
C ILE A 15 6.64 -6.48 2.87
N GLY A 16 6.40 -5.33 2.23
CA GLY A 16 5.04 -4.86 2.01
C GLY A 16 4.21 -5.82 1.18
N SER A 17 4.83 -6.42 0.15
CA SER A 17 4.11 -7.36 -0.69
C SER A 17 3.79 -8.66 0.08
N ALA A 18 4.67 -9.10 0.96
CA ALA A 18 4.41 -10.27 1.79
C ALA A 18 3.23 -10.00 2.75
N ILE A 19 3.20 -8.80 3.34
CA ILE A 19 2.09 -8.41 4.20
C ILE A 19 0.78 -8.41 3.42
N ALA A 20 0.79 -7.79 2.23
CA ALA A 20 -0.40 -7.70 1.40
C ALA A 20 -0.94 -9.09 1.07
N LYS A 21 -0.06 -9.99 0.66
CA LYS A 21 -0.48 -11.34 0.29
C LYS A 21 -1.07 -12.11 1.47
N SER A 22 -0.57 -11.85 2.67
CA SER A 22 -1.07 -12.55 3.86
C SER A 22 -2.48 -12.08 4.26
N LEU A 23 -2.92 -10.92 3.76
CA LEU A 23 -4.21 -10.35 4.12
C LEU A 23 -5.30 -10.61 3.09
N VAL A 24 -4.96 -11.26 2.00
CA VAL A 24 -5.91 -11.44 0.90
C VAL A 24 -6.97 -12.45 1.25
N ASN A 25 -8.20 -12.11 0.93
CA ASN A 25 -9.31 -13.04 0.86
C ASN A 25 -10.32 -12.48 -0.13
N PHE A 26 -11.42 -13.19 -0.36
CA PHE A 26 -12.36 -12.79 -1.40
C PHE A 26 -13.07 -11.47 -1.12
N GLN A 27 -12.99 -10.99 0.09
CA GLN A 27 -13.68 -9.76 0.46
C GLN A 27 -12.69 -8.69 0.93
N THR A 28 -11.51 -8.68 0.33
CA THR A 28 -10.49 -7.71 0.68
C THR A 28 -10.28 -6.75 -0.48
N LYS A 29 -10.26 -5.47 -0.16
CA LYS A 29 -9.82 -4.43 -1.09
C LYS A 29 -8.52 -3.88 -0.57
N ILE A 30 -7.47 -3.97 -1.38
CA ILE A 30 -6.13 -3.58 -0.94
C ILE A 30 -5.63 -2.42 -1.78
N GLY A 31 -5.33 -1.31 -1.13
CA GLY A 31 -4.67 -0.18 -1.75
C GLY A 31 -3.17 -0.37 -1.66
N ILE A 32 -2.53 -0.40 -2.80
CA ILE A 32 -1.09 -0.57 -2.91
C ILE A 32 -0.47 0.81 -3.07
N HIS A 33 0.15 1.30 -2.01
CA HIS A 33 0.86 2.57 -2.09
C HIS A 33 2.28 2.33 -2.58
N TYR A 34 2.74 3.19 -3.47
CA TYR A 34 4.13 3.19 -3.92
C TYR A 34 4.56 4.62 -4.21
N ASN A 35 5.86 4.85 -4.24
CA ASN A 35 6.40 6.14 -4.62
C ASN A 35 7.00 6.08 -6.02
N LYS A 36 8.00 5.24 -6.23
CA LYS A 36 8.72 5.17 -7.50
C LYS A 36 8.63 3.82 -8.18
N SER A 37 8.30 2.78 -7.46
CA SER A 37 8.37 1.41 -7.96
C SER A 37 7.06 1.00 -8.64
N LYS A 38 6.70 1.69 -9.71
CA LYS A 38 5.43 1.43 -10.37
C LYS A 38 5.35 0.02 -10.94
N SER A 39 6.42 -0.48 -11.55
CA SER A 39 6.39 -1.81 -12.13
C SER A 39 6.20 -2.89 -11.06
N SER A 40 6.84 -2.72 -9.90
CA SER A 40 6.65 -3.65 -8.79
C SER A 40 5.24 -3.57 -8.24
N ALA A 41 4.66 -2.37 -8.20
CA ALA A 41 3.30 -2.18 -7.73
C ALA A 41 2.30 -2.84 -8.67
N LEU A 42 2.51 -2.71 -9.98
CA LEU A 42 1.65 -3.37 -10.96
C LEU A 42 1.73 -4.88 -10.86
N LYS A 43 2.93 -5.40 -10.64
CA LYS A 43 3.11 -6.83 -10.47
C LYS A 43 2.36 -7.33 -9.24
N LEU A 44 2.48 -6.61 -8.14
CA LEU A 44 1.81 -6.97 -6.92
C LEU A 44 0.28 -6.92 -7.10
N LYS A 45 -0.21 -5.89 -7.77
CA LYS A 45 -1.64 -5.77 -8.03
C LYS A 45 -2.16 -7.01 -8.73
N LYS A 46 -1.46 -7.45 -9.76
CA LYS A 46 -1.84 -8.64 -10.50
C LYS A 46 -1.84 -9.88 -9.61
N GLU A 47 -0.80 -10.02 -8.79
CA GLU A 47 -0.70 -11.18 -7.89
C GLU A 47 -1.84 -11.21 -6.88
N LEU A 48 -2.20 -10.04 -6.32
CA LEU A 48 -3.29 -9.98 -5.36
C LEU A 48 -4.63 -10.28 -6.01
N GLU A 49 -4.83 -9.81 -7.23
CA GLU A 49 -6.06 -10.11 -7.94
C GLU A 49 -6.18 -11.59 -8.26
N GLU A 50 -5.08 -12.24 -8.57
CA GLU A 50 -5.08 -13.68 -8.80
C GLU A 50 -5.41 -14.45 -7.53
N LEU A 51 -5.15 -13.86 -6.37
CA LEU A 51 -5.47 -14.48 -5.08
C LEU A 51 -6.89 -14.16 -4.62
N GLY A 52 -7.63 -13.34 -5.36
CA GLY A 52 -9.03 -13.09 -5.06
C GLY A 52 -9.34 -11.72 -4.46
N ALA A 53 -8.37 -10.85 -4.34
CA ALA A 53 -8.59 -9.51 -3.81
C ALA A 53 -8.85 -8.52 -4.93
N GLU A 54 -9.50 -7.40 -4.59
CA GLU A 54 -9.50 -6.23 -5.45
C GLU A 54 -8.31 -5.37 -5.04
N ALA A 55 -7.51 -4.96 -6.01
CA ALA A 55 -6.31 -4.20 -5.71
C ALA A 55 -6.30 -2.89 -6.48
N TYR A 56 -5.81 -1.86 -5.83
CA TYR A 56 -5.76 -0.51 -6.37
C TYR A 56 -4.37 0.08 -6.15
N LEU A 57 -3.91 0.88 -7.11
CA LEU A 57 -2.60 1.52 -7.02
C LEU A 57 -2.76 2.98 -6.62
N PHE A 58 -1.94 3.41 -5.66
CA PHE A 58 -1.92 4.81 -5.24
C PHE A 58 -0.47 5.27 -5.15
N LYS A 59 -0.14 6.29 -5.92
CA LYS A 59 1.19 6.87 -5.91
C LYS A 59 1.21 8.09 -5.01
N ALA A 60 2.18 8.15 -4.11
CA ALA A 60 2.38 9.33 -3.26
C ALA A 60 3.76 9.33 -2.68
N ASP A 61 4.32 10.54 -2.51
CA ASP A 61 5.54 10.73 -1.76
C ASP A 61 5.13 11.05 -0.33
N LEU A 62 5.37 10.11 0.58
CA LEU A 62 4.93 10.25 1.97
C LEU A 62 5.72 11.31 2.75
N ASN A 63 6.83 11.80 2.19
CA ASN A 63 7.53 12.94 2.78
C ASN A 63 6.83 14.26 2.48
N ASN A 64 5.86 14.24 1.58
CA ASN A 64 5.07 15.41 1.22
C ASN A 64 3.71 15.29 1.88
N LEU A 65 3.46 16.14 2.88
CA LEU A 65 2.22 16.06 3.66
C LEU A 65 0.99 16.18 2.77
N LYS A 66 1.04 17.07 1.80
CA LYS A 66 -0.10 17.28 0.92
C LYS A 66 -0.41 16.02 0.11
N GLN A 67 0.62 15.37 -0.42
CA GLN A 67 0.42 14.13 -1.16
C GLN A 67 -0.11 13.02 -0.26
N THR A 68 0.35 12.98 0.98
CA THR A 68 -0.14 11.98 1.93
C THR A 68 -1.63 12.18 2.22
N GLN A 69 -2.06 13.43 2.39
CA GLN A 69 -3.47 13.74 2.63
C GLN A 69 -4.32 13.37 1.42
N ILE A 70 -3.83 13.66 0.23
CA ILE A 70 -4.52 13.31 -1.00
C ILE A 70 -4.62 11.79 -1.15
N LEU A 71 -3.56 11.07 -0.79
CA LEU A 71 -3.55 9.62 -0.83
C LEU A 71 -4.69 9.03 0.00
N ILE A 72 -4.82 9.48 1.24
CA ILE A 72 -5.85 8.96 2.13
C ILE A 72 -7.25 9.25 1.59
N LYS A 73 -7.48 10.48 1.14
CA LYS A 73 -8.78 10.85 0.58
C LYS A 73 -9.10 10.04 -0.67
N LYS A 74 -8.12 9.85 -1.53
CA LYS A 74 -8.30 9.13 -2.77
C LYS A 74 -8.59 7.66 -2.51
N ALA A 75 -7.86 7.07 -1.57
CA ALA A 75 -8.07 5.68 -1.21
C ALA A 75 -9.47 5.48 -0.62
N HIS A 76 -9.88 6.37 0.27
CA HIS A 76 -11.20 6.30 0.87
C HIS A 76 -12.29 6.37 -0.20
N LYS A 77 -12.13 7.29 -1.14
CA LYS A 77 -13.11 7.46 -2.21
C LYS A 77 -13.14 6.24 -3.15
N THR A 78 -11.96 5.80 -3.57
CA THR A 78 -11.85 4.73 -4.55
C THR A 78 -12.35 3.41 -4.00
N MET A 79 -12.01 3.09 -2.76
CA MET A 79 -12.39 1.83 -2.14
C MET A 79 -13.72 1.91 -1.39
N LYS A 80 -14.32 3.10 -1.37
CA LYS A 80 -15.59 3.36 -0.68
C LYS A 80 -15.49 3.11 0.81
N GLY A 81 -14.43 3.61 1.38
CA GLY A 81 -14.14 3.48 2.79
C GLY A 81 -12.71 3.08 3.02
N LEU A 82 -12.30 3.08 4.27
CA LEU A 82 -10.96 2.67 4.65
C LEU A 82 -11.04 2.13 6.08
N ASP A 83 -10.77 0.85 6.23
CA ASP A 83 -10.86 0.17 7.52
C ASP A 83 -9.53 0.12 8.25
N CYS A 84 -8.44 0.06 7.50
CA CYS A 84 -7.14 -0.17 8.10
C CYS A 84 -6.04 0.48 7.27
N LEU A 85 -5.10 1.11 7.94
CA LEU A 85 -3.89 1.62 7.32
C LEU A 85 -2.71 0.88 7.91
N ILE A 86 -2.00 0.16 7.08
CA ILE A 86 -0.79 -0.53 7.52
C ILE A 86 0.39 0.32 7.07
N ASN A 87 1.08 0.88 8.03
CA ASN A 87 2.19 1.78 7.76
C ASN A 87 3.49 0.99 7.67
N ASN A 88 3.73 0.40 6.50
CA ASN A 88 4.93 -0.36 6.23
C ASN A 88 6.05 0.52 5.68
N ALA A 89 5.69 1.55 4.91
CA ALA A 89 6.71 2.45 4.39
C ALA A 89 7.30 3.25 5.54
N SER A 90 8.60 3.17 5.67
CA SER A 90 9.31 3.90 6.72
C SER A 90 10.27 4.87 6.08
N ILE A 91 10.29 6.10 6.56
CA ILE A 91 11.29 7.04 6.08
C ILE A 91 12.69 6.59 6.46
N PHE A 92 12.81 5.73 7.46
CA PHE A 92 14.11 5.20 7.82
C PHE A 92 14.65 4.24 6.79
N GLU A 93 13.80 3.63 6.01
CA GLU A 93 14.26 2.76 4.95
C GLU A 93 15.00 3.51 3.88
N ASN A 94 14.72 4.76 3.79
CA ASN A 94 15.34 5.60 2.77
C ASN A 94 16.68 6.14 3.20
N ASP A 95 16.95 6.03 4.44
CA ASP A 95 18.22 6.54 4.96
C ASP A 95 19.24 5.49 4.97
N ASN A 96 18.96 5.40 5.25
CA ASN A 96 19.44 4.74 5.73
C ASN A 96 19.84 4.57 6.81
N LEU A 97 19.43 4.44 6.96
CA LEU A 97 19.63 4.05 8.09
C LEU A 97 20.93 3.54 8.33
N GLU A 98 21.31 3.63 7.50
CA GLU A 98 22.21 3.44 7.61
C GLU A 98 22.83 4.14 8.08
N ASN A 99 22.40 4.72 8.26
CA ASN A 99 22.53 5.40 8.84
C ASN A 99 22.07 5.51 9.94
N PHE A 100 21.83 5.20 10.44
CA PHE A 100 21.25 5.21 11.47
C PHE A 100 21.71 4.41 12.23
N SER A 101 22.16 4.10 11.95
CA SER A 101 22.21 3.53 12.19
C SER A 101 22.49 3.12 12.50
N GLU A 102 22.71 3.39 12.53
CA GLU A 102 22.55 3.10 12.35
C GLU A 102 22.66 2.88 12.35
#